data_2041abea9e10cd0d5fdd641b44bd1268
#
_entry.id   2041abea9e10cd0d5fdd641b44bd1268
#
_cell.length_a   1.000
_cell.length_b   1.000
_cell.length_c   1.000
_cell.angle_alpha   90.00
_cell.angle_beta   90.00
_cell.angle_gamma   90.00
#
_symmetry.space_group_name_H-M   'P 1'
#
loop_
_entity.id
_entity.type
_entity.pdbx_description
1 polymer ?
#
loop_
_entity_poly.entity_id
_entity_poly.type
_entity_poly.pdbx_seq_one_letter_code
_entity_poly.pdbx_strand_id
1 'polypeptide(L)'
;KEMYPVCMRQVFRAAVAEYNDYDNGVIRIKTNPWGKVKIPQADRTAKIAISPEECRVFFAAPLPETKMIDPLPEIGRDVSKMILCLAGINTVDLFEMKKENYRNSCLCYNRAKTKKTRTDDAYIEMRVEPVIQPLMEKYLAEPNDPYLFRFHKRFCDSDSFCAGVNNGIKQICRSLGIPKEKQYRAYTFRHTWGTVAQNDCGATIDEVAFAMNHSHGRTITRGYIKLDFSPAWELNAKVIDFIFFSTAKSKQGLARDVEERKDTMFRIAPKYMIYARAYFRGEVLAEVSDIGFSNIDEVIARLAAKLPDTIPDRCAVQFRIKNVDTDREAVYERTKGKGF
;
A
#
# COMPACT_ATOMS: atom_id res chain seq x y z
N LYS A 1 -3.80 30.17 -6.95
CA LYS A 1 -3.52 31.48 -7.61
C LYS A 1 -2.75 31.32 -8.92
N GLU A 2 -1.84 30.34 -9.02
CA GLU A 2 -0.95 30.14 -10.17
C GLU A 2 -1.66 29.49 -11.38
N MET A 3 -2.63 28.64 -11.16
CA MET A 3 -3.24 27.78 -12.21
C MET A 3 -3.91 28.58 -13.34
N TYR A 4 -4.69 29.60 -13.02
CA TYR A 4 -5.37 30.42 -14.04
C TYR A 4 -4.40 31.14 -14.99
N PRO A 5 -3.37 31.88 -14.50
CA PRO A 5 -2.40 32.50 -15.39
C PRO A 5 -1.62 31.49 -16.23
N VAL A 6 -1.32 30.31 -15.69
CA VAL A 6 -0.65 29.23 -16.47
C VAL A 6 -1.55 28.73 -17.59
N CYS A 7 -2.82 28.45 -17.31
CA CYS A 7 -3.79 28.04 -18.33
C CYS A 7 -3.99 29.12 -19.41
N MET A 8 -4.14 30.39 -19.01
CA MET A 8 -4.24 31.51 -19.96
C MET A 8 -3.01 31.61 -20.86
N ARG A 9 -1.80 31.43 -20.30
CA ARG A 9 -0.55 31.42 -21.10
C ARG A 9 -0.51 30.23 -22.05
N GLN A 10 -1.02 29.07 -21.67
CA GLN A 10 -1.09 27.89 -22.55
C GLN A 10 -2.05 28.13 -23.72
N VAL A 11 -3.25 28.67 -23.45
CA VAL A 11 -4.21 29.05 -24.50
C VAL A 11 -3.63 30.08 -25.46
N PHE A 12 -2.97 31.13 -24.93
CA PHE A 12 -2.29 32.12 -25.75
C PHE A 12 -1.21 31.49 -26.65
N ARG A 13 -0.37 30.59 -26.11
CA ARG A 13 0.65 29.89 -26.90
C ARG A 13 0.04 29.01 -28.00
N ALA A 14 -1.07 28.33 -27.69
CA ALA A 14 -1.80 27.56 -28.69
C ALA A 14 -2.34 28.47 -29.81
N ALA A 15 -2.90 29.63 -29.46
CA ALA A 15 -3.36 30.60 -30.46
C ALA A 15 -2.19 31.14 -31.29
N VAL A 16 -1.05 31.43 -30.70
CA VAL A 16 0.13 31.86 -31.49
C VAL A 16 0.59 30.77 -32.47
N ALA A 17 0.59 29.50 -32.02
CA ALA A 17 0.95 28.38 -32.89
C ALA A 17 -0.04 28.15 -34.02
N GLU A 18 -1.34 28.41 -33.80
CA GLU A 18 -2.40 28.23 -34.79
C GLU A 18 -2.42 29.36 -35.83
N TYR A 19 -2.22 30.61 -35.37
CA TYR A 19 -2.46 31.80 -36.23
C TYR A 19 -1.18 32.39 -36.82
N ASN A 20 -0.02 32.07 -36.33
CA ASN A 20 1.28 32.49 -36.88
C ASN A 20 1.92 31.36 -37.69
N ASP A 21 2.31 31.68 -38.90
CA ASP A 21 3.10 30.81 -39.78
C ASP A 21 4.46 31.51 -40.05
N TYR A 22 5.44 31.19 -39.25
CA TYR A 22 6.75 31.81 -39.29
C TYR A 22 7.52 31.40 -40.59
N ASP A 23 7.24 30.21 -41.12
CA ASP A 23 7.92 29.68 -42.31
C ASP A 23 7.50 30.45 -43.56
N ASN A 24 6.24 30.90 -43.60
CA ASN A 24 5.66 31.73 -44.68
C ASN A 24 5.62 33.22 -44.31
N GLY A 25 6.23 33.66 -43.24
CA GLY A 25 6.28 35.05 -42.79
C GLY A 25 4.95 35.64 -42.31
N VAL A 26 3.95 34.82 -42.07
CA VAL A 26 2.61 35.26 -41.62
C VAL A 26 2.61 35.39 -40.09
N ILE A 27 2.65 36.61 -39.60
CA ILE A 27 2.58 36.91 -38.15
C ILE A 27 1.32 37.69 -37.84
N ARG A 28 0.26 36.98 -37.44
CA ARG A 28 -1.04 37.60 -37.07
C ARG A 28 -1.02 38.10 -35.62
N ILE A 29 -0.45 37.33 -34.69
CA ILE A 29 -0.31 37.71 -33.29
C ILE A 29 1.13 38.22 -33.09
N LYS A 30 1.28 39.55 -33.11
CA LYS A 30 2.59 40.21 -33.07
C LYS A 30 3.13 40.47 -31.64
N THR A 31 2.26 40.45 -30.64
CA THR A 31 2.62 40.81 -29.28
C THR A 31 2.68 39.58 -28.36
N ASN A 32 3.62 39.57 -27.43
CA ASN A 32 3.72 38.54 -26.42
C ASN A 32 3.62 39.17 -25.01
N PRO A 33 2.41 39.31 -24.48
CA PRO A 33 2.20 39.89 -23.14
C PRO A 33 2.86 39.07 -22.05
N TRP A 34 3.05 37.78 -22.25
CA TRP A 34 3.64 36.85 -21.26
C TRP A 34 5.16 37.03 -21.10
N GLY A 35 5.84 37.68 -22.00
CA GLY A 35 7.27 37.95 -21.89
C GLY A 35 7.65 38.83 -20.69
N LYS A 36 6.71 39.68 -20.26
CA LYS A 36 6.90 40.61 -19.13
C LYS A 36 6.14 40.18 -17.87
N VAL A 37 5.26 39.16 -17.95
CA VAL A 37 4.45 38.72 -16.81
C VAL A 37 5.18 37.59 -16.08
N LYS A 38 5.59 37.87 -14.85
CA LYS A 38 6.12 36.87 -13.94
C LYS A 38 4.95 36.23 -13.18
N ILE A 39 4.63 34.99 -13.50
CA ILE A 39 3.62 34.21 -12.77
C ILE A 39 4.22 33.83 -11.42
N PRO A 40 3.62 34.26 -10.29
CA PRO A 40 4.12 33.89 -8.99
C PRO A 40 3.95 32.38 -8.77
N GLN A 41 4.95 31.75 -8.16
CA GLN A 41 4.83 30.34 -7.77
C GLN A 41 3.76 30.19 -6.67
N ALA A 42 3.04 29.08 -6.73
CA ALA A 42 2.11 28.75 -5.66
C ALA A 42 2.88 28.49 -4.36
N ASP A 43 2.31 28.92 -3.26
CA ASP A 43 2.81 28.58 -1.94
C ASP A 43 2.83 27.05 -1.79
N ARG A 44 3.92 26.51 -1.26
CA ARG A 44 3.99 25.07 -0.98
C ARG A 44 2.96 24.75 0.10
N THR A 45 1.93 24.01 -0.27
CA THR A 45 0.99 23.45 0.72
C THR A 45 1.76 22.53 1.65
N ALA A 46 1.59 22.72 2.96
CA ALA A 46 2.14 21.83 3.96
C ALA A 46 1.63 20.41 3.70
N LYS A 47 2.57 19.48 3.56
CA LYS A 47 2.25 18.06 3.41
C LYS A 47 1.99 17.50 4.80
N ILE A 48 0.79 16.97 5.02
CA ILE A 48 0.42 16.36 6.30
C ILE A 48 0.75 14.87 6.19
N ALA A 49 1.71 14.43 6.98
CA ALA A 49 1.92 13.03 7.33
C ALA A 49 1.53 12.85 8.80
N ILE A 50 1.00 11.69 9.14
CA ILE A 50 0.61 11.34 10.52
C ILE A 50 1.52 10.26 11.07
N SER A 51 1.63 10.18 12.40
CA SER A 51 2.46 9.18 13.06
C SER A 51 1.86 7.77 12.93
N PRO A 52 2.64 6.70 13.15
CA PRO A 52 2.14 5.34 13.22
C PRO A 52 1.04 5.16 14.30
N GLU A 53 1.17 5.85 15.43
CA GLU A 53 0.17 5.87 16.50
C GLU A 53 -1.15 6.48 16.03
N GLU A 54 -1.08 7.64 15.38
CA GLU A 54 -2.27 8.30 14.79
C GLU A 54 -2.92 7.42 13.72
N CYS A 55 -2.12 6.69 12.91
CA CYS A 55 -2.64 5.70 11.96
C CYS A 55 -3.44 4.61 12.71
N ARG A 56 -2.86 4.01 13.75
CA ARG A 56 -3.53 2.96 14.54
C ARG A 56 -4.83 3.46 15.15
N VAL A 57 -4.83 4.65 15.75
CA VAL A 57 -6.04 5.28 16.31
C VAL A 57 -7.09 5.50 15.23
N PHE A 58 -6.70 6.02 14.07
CA PHE A 58 -7.62 6.24 12.94
C PHE A 58 -8.25 4.95 12.44
N PHE A 59 -7.46 3.89 12.23
CA PHE A 59 -7.97 2.61 11.74
C PHE A 59 -8.77 1.82 12.76
N ALA A 60 -8.54 2.05 14.06
CA ALA A 60 -9.31 1.45 15.17
C ALA A 60 -10.56 2.25 15.54
N ALA A 61 -10.77 3.44 14.95
CA ALA A 61 -11.90 4.29 15.28
C ALA A 61 -13.24 3.56 15.04
N PRO A 62 -14.17 3.61 16.00
CA PRO A 62 -15.50 3.06 15.81
C PRO A 62 -16.22 3.79 14.68
N LEU A 63 -16.83 3.02 13.79
CA LEU A 63 -17.65 3.59 12.72
C LEU A 63 -19.10 3.73 13.21
N PRO A 64 -19.82 4.78 12.77
CA PRO A 64 -21.21 4.94 13.11
C PRO A 64 -22.04 3.77 12.54
N GLU A 65 -22.93 3.21 13.36
CA GLU A 65 -23.87 2.20 12.90
C GLU A 65 -24.82 2.79 11.87
N THR A 66 -24.98 2.11 10.77
CA THR A 66 -25.84 2.54 9.66
C THR A 66 -26.40 1.34 8.90
N LYS A 67 -27.60 1.50 8.37
CA LYS A 67 -28.22 0.51 7.47
C LYS A 67 -27.71 0.63 6.01
N MET A 68 -26.89 1.63 5.73
CA MET A 68 -26.35 1.82 4.37
C MET A 68 -25.28 0.77 4.07
N ILE A 69 -25.32 0.22 2.87
CA ILE A 69 -24.25 -0.62 2.34
C ILE A 69 -23.08 0.30 1.98
N ASP A 70 -21.87 -0.07 2.43
CA ASP A 70 -20.62 0.68 2.20
C ASP A 70 -20.75 2.18 2.58
N PRO A 71 -21.00 2.53 3.86
CA PRO A 71 -21.12 3.94 4.26
C PRO A 71 -19.79 4.69 4.04
N LEU A 72 -19.86 5.99 3.78
CA LEU A 72 -18.66 6.78 3.44
C LEU A 72 -17.53 6.68 4.50
N PRO A 73 -17.79 6.68 5.82
CA PRO A 73 -16.72 6.46 6.80
C PRO A 73 -16.00 5.12 6.62
N GLU A 74 -16.73 4.06 6.33
CA GLU A 74 -16.15 2.74 6.09
C GLU A 74 -15.30 2.72 4.81
N ILE A 75 -15.82 3.22 3.69
CA ILE A 75 -15.05 3.38 2.45
C ILE A 75 -13.82 4.26 2.69
N GLY A 76 -13.97 5.37 3.42
CA GLY A 76 -12.87 6.27 3.74
C GLY A 76 -11.76 5.58 4.52
N ARG A 77 -12.10 4.79 5.54
CA ARG A 77 -11.15 4.01 6.33
C ARG A 77 -10.48 2.92 5.49
N ASP A 78 -11.26 2.13 4.79
CA ASP A 78 -10.79 0.96 4.07
C ASP A 78 -9.90 1.35 2.87
N VAL A 79 -10.32 2.35 2.09
CA VAL A 79 -9.50 2.90 0.99
C VAL A 79 -8.22 3.56 1.52
N SER A 80 -8.28 4.25 2.67
CA SER A 80 -7.07 4.80 3.30
C SER A 80 -6.08 3.70 3.68
N LYS A 81 -6.58 2.55 4.16
CA LYS A 81 -5.73 1.39 4.45
C LYS A 81 -5.13 0.80 3.18
N MET A 82 -5.93 0.67 2.09
CA MET A 82 -5.40 0.26 0.79
C MET A 82 -4.30 1.21 0.30
N ILE A 83 -4.52 2.53 0.38
CA ILE A 83 -3.51 3.52 -0.02
C ILE A 83 -2.22 3.31 0.77
N LEU A 84 -2.32 3.18 2.08
CA LEU A 84 -1.16 3.00 2.94
C LEU A 84 -0.43 1.69 2.65
N CYS A 85 -1.15 0.58 2.49
CA CYS A 85 -0.56 -0.75 2.31
C CYS A 85 -0.14 -1.07 0.86
N LEU A 86 -0.43 -0.18 -0.09
CA LEU A 86 -0.01 -0.29 -1.50
C LEU A 86 0.96 0.84 -1.89
N ALA A 87 1.95 1.11 -1.04
CA ALA A 87 3.00 2.12 -1.25
C ALA A 87 2.45 3.50 -1.64
N GLY A 88 1.31 3.86 -1.06
CA GLY A 88 0.68 5.15 -1.31
C GLY A 88 0.01 5.26 -2.68
N ILE A 89 -0.62 4.22 -3.20
CA ILE A 89 -1.39 4.27 -4.45
C ILE A 89 -2.36 5.46 -4.49
N ASN A 90 -2.61 6.03 -5.67
CA ASN A 90 -3.60 7.10 -5.76
C ASN A 90 -5.03 6.55 -5.87
N THR A 91 -6.00 7.33 -5.41
CA THR A 91 -7.42 6.97 -5.52
C THR A 91 -7.88 6.74 -6.96
N VAL A 92 -7.37 7.52 -7.92
CA VAL A 92 -7.68 7.33 -9.33
C VAL A 92 -7.18 5.98 -9.84
N ASP A 93 -5.99 5.55 -9.44
CA ASP A 93 -5.42 4.27 -9.85
C ASP A 93 -6.24 3.10 -9.26
N LEU A 94 -6.73 3.22 -8.01
CA LEU A 94 -7.64 2.23 -7.42
C LEU A 94 -9.00 2.20 -8.12
N PHE A 95 -9.55 3.36 -8.48
CA PHE A 95 -10.84 3.48 -9.15
C PHE A 95 -10.81 2.86 -10.55
N GLU A 96 -9.76 3.15 -11.33
CA GLU A 96 -9.59 2.69 -12.71
C GLU A 96 -9.00 1.26 -12.80
N MET A 97 -8.70 0.62 -11.67
CA MET A 97 -8.06 -0.70 -11.65
C MET A 97 -8.92 -1.75 -12.31
N LYS A 98 -8.38 -2.45 -13.30
CA LYS A 98 -9.05 -3.54 -14.03
C LYS A 98 -8.65 -4.89 -13.47
N LYS A 99 -9.46 -5.93 -13.72
CA LYS A 99 -9.15 -7.31 -13.30
C LYS A 99 -7.86 -7.83 -13.90
N GLU A 100 -7.56 -7.47 -15.13
CA GLU A 100 -6.31 -7.83 -15.81
C GLU A 100 -5.04 -7.27 -15.13
N ASN A 101 -5.21 -6.24 -14.30
CA ASN A 101 -4.12 -5.65 -13.53
C ASN A 101 -3.77 -6.44 -12.26
N TYR A 102 -4.60 -7.40 -11.85
CA TYR A 102 -4.33 -8.23 -10.68
C TYR A 102 -3.86 -9.62 -11.13
N ARG A 103 -2.56 -9.89 -10.93
CA ARG A 103 -1.91 -11.13 -11.35
C ARG A 103 -0.90 -11.58 -10.29
N ASN A 104 -0.90 -12.87 -9.96
CA ASN A 104 0.07 -13.47 -9.04
C ASN A 104 0.19 -12.68 -7.70
N SER A 105 -0.95 -12.31 -7.11
CA SER A 105 -1.02 -11.50 -5.89
C SER A 105 -0.34 -10.12 -6.01
N CYS A 106 -0.13 -9.61 -7.22
CA CYS A 106 0.42 -8.29 -7.51
C CYS A 106 -0.57 -7.44 -8.30
N LEU A 107 -0.61 -6.15 -8.00
CA LEU A 107 -1.24 -5.13 -8.83
C LEU A 107 -0.22 -4.60 -9.83
N CYS A 108 -0.46 -4.86 -11.12
CA CYS A 108 0.41 -4.52 -12.24
C CYS A 108 -0.32 -3.48 -13.11
N TYR A 109 0.07 -2.22 -13.04
CA TYR A 109 -0.68 -1.16 -13.71
C TYR A 109 0.20 0.02 -14.14
N ASN A 110 -0.32 0.83 -15.04
CA ASN A 110 0.29 2.09 -15.48
C ASN A 110 -0.40 3.24 -14.74
N ARG A 111 0.36 4.02 -14.02
CA ARG A 111 -0.15 5.11 -13.18
C ARG A 111 -0.91 6.16 -14.01
N ALA A 112 -2.21 6.34 -13.76
CA ALA A 112 -3.11 7.17 -14.57
C ALA A 112 -2.60 8.60 -14.79
N LYS A 113 -2.06 9.24 -13.75
CA LYS A 113 -1.60 10.63 -13.80
C LYS A 113 -0.40 10.87 -14.73
N THR A 114 0.47 9.88 -14.93
CA THR A 114 1.78 10.08 -15.57
C THR A 114 2.05 9.18 -16.77
N LYS A 115 1.18 8.20 -17.07
CA LYS A 115 1.36 7.26 -18.18
C LYS A 115 1.55 7.92 -19.55
N LYS A 116 0.91 9.08 -19.79
CA LYS A 116 0.99 9.80 -21.07
C LYS A 116 2.23 10.70 -21.20
N THR A 117 2.98 10.91 -20.13
CA THR A 117 4.09 11.87 -20.08
C THR A 117 5.45 11.21 -19.83
N ARG A 118 5.46 9.92 -19.52
CA ARG A 118 6.66 9.13 -19.23
C ARG A 118 6.92 8.11 -20.32
N THR A 119 8.18 7.91 -20.65
CA THR A 119 8.63 6.93 -21.66
C THR A 119 8.49 5.48 -21.21
N ASP A 120 8.39 5.23 -19.91
CA ASP A 120 8.16 3.92 -19.30
C ASP A 120 6.67 3.67 -18.97
N ASP A 121 5.77 4.48 -19.57
CA ASP A 121 4.32 4.44 -19.35
C ASP A 121 3.91 4.46 -17.87
N ALA A 122 4.83 4.87 -17.00
CA ALA A 122 4.67 4.87 -15.55
C ALA A 122 4.19 3.51 -14.99
N TYR A 123 4.71 2.41 -15.54
CA TYR A 123 4.40 1.06 -15.10
C TYR A 123 4.91 0.80 -13.68
N ILE A 124 4.14 0.05 -12.90
CA ILE A 124 4.47 -0.36 -11.53
C ILE A 124 3.84 -1.72 -11.23
N GLU A 125 4.57 -2.52 -10.44
CA GLU A 125 4.06 -3.72 -9.81
C GLU A 125 4.14 -3.57 -8.30
N MET A 126 3.04 -3.84 -7.61
CA MET A 126 2.97 -3.80 -6.16
C MET A 126 2.35 -5.07 -5.63
N ARG A 127 3.10 -5.81 -4.80
CA ARG A 127 2.60 -7.01 -4.12
C ARG A 127 1.49 -6.62 -3.15
N VAL A 128 0.38 -7.37 -3.20
CA VAL A 128 -0.73 -7.24 -2.26
C VAL A 128 -0.36 -8.00 -0.99
N GLU A 129 -0.06 -7.27 0.06
CA GLU A 129 0.28 -7.89 1.35
C GLU A 129 -0.98 -8.47 2.00
N PRO A 130 -0.86 -9.58 2.75
CA PRO A 130 -2.00 -10.29 3.33
C PRO A 130 -2.90 -9.43 4.21
N VAL A 131 -2.35 -8.39 4.84
CA VAL A 131 -3.09 -7.46 5.71
C VAL A 131 -4.23 -6.72 5.01
N ILE A 132 -4.17 -6.58 3.68
CA ILE A 132 -5.23 -5.92 2.90
C ILE A 132 -6.04 -6.90 2.04
N GLN A 133 -5.67 -8.16 2.00
CA GLN A 133 -6.41 -9.17 1.24
C GLN A 133 -7.91 -9.19 1.56
N PRO A 134 -8.35 -9.12 2.84
CA PRO A 134 -9.78 -9.04 3.18
C PRO A 134 -10.48 -7.79 2.62
N LEU A 135 -9.75 -6.66 2.48
CA LEU A 135 -10.31 -5.45 1.88
C LEU A 135 -10.41 -5.57 0.36
N MET A 136 -9.41 -6.22 -0.28
CA MET A 136 -9.47 -6.53 -1.69
C MET A 136 -10.71 -7.37 -2.00
N GLU A 137 -10.92 -8.46 -1.26
CA GLU A 137 -12.06 -9.38 -1.41
C GLU A 137 -13.41 -8.66 -1.17
N LYS A 138 -13.50 -7.84 -0.11
CA LYS A 138 -14.69 -7.05 0.22
C LYS A 138 -15.17 -6.17 -0.92
N TYR A 139 -14.24 -5.56 -1.65
CA TYR A 139 -14.57 -4.58 -2.70
C TYR A 139 -14.45 -5.16 -4.11
N LEU A 140 -14.21 -6.45 -4.29
CA LEU A 140 -14.19 -7.06 -5.62
C LEU A 140 -15.49 -6.80 -6.38
N ALA A 141 -15.34 -6.47 -7.66
CA ALA A 141 -16.47 -6.35 -8.57
C ALA A 141 -16.95 -7.73 -9.05
N GLU A 142 -18.19 -7.78 -9.54
CA GLU A 142 -18.81 -8.99 -10.10
C GLU A 142 -17.94 -9.60 -11.22
N PRO A 143 -18.00 -10.93 -11.48
CA PRO A 143 -17.17 -11.58 -12.49
C PRO A 143 -17.18 -10.94 -13.87
N ASN A 144 -18.32 -10.41 -14.31
CA ASN A 144 -18.50 -9.81 -15.64
C ASN A 144 -18.14 -8.32 -15.69
N ASP A 145 -17.78 -7.69 -14.57
CA ASP A 145 -17.35 -6.30 -14.53
C ASP A 145 -15.88 -6.21 -15.00
N PRO A 146 -15.50 -5.29 -15.88
CA PRO A 146 -14.10 -5.13 -16.30
C PRO A 146 -13.18 -4.59 -15.21
N TYR A 147 -13.75 -3.87 -14.23
CA TYR A 147 -13.00 -3.31 -13.12
C TYR A 147 -12.73 -4.33 -12.02
N LEU A 148 -11.62 -4.16 -11.33
CA LEU A 148 -11.26 -5.01 -10.19
C LEU A 148 -12.18 -4.75 -9.01
N PHE A 149 -12.48 -3.48 -8.74
CA PHE A 149 -13.28 -3.05 -7.61
C PHE A 149 -14.65 -2.52 -8.04
N ARG A 150 -15.66 -2.78 -7.19
CA ARG A 150 -17.06 -2.34 -7.41
C ARG A 150 -17.33 -0.85 -7.14
N PHE A 151 -16.31 -0.01 -7.03
CA PHE A 151 -16.48 1.42 -6.76
C PHE A 151 -17.30 2.15 -7.83
N HIS A 152 -17.25 1.69 -9.08
CA HIS A 152 -18.04 2.21 -10.20
C HIS A 152 -19.56 2.01 -10.03
N LYS A 153 -20.01 1.08 -9.16
CA LYS A 153 -21.44 0.95 -8.85
C LYS A 153 -21.98 2.11 -8.02
N ARG A 154 -21.10 2.85 -7.34
CA ARG A 154 -21.48 3.94 -6.43
C ARG A 154 -21.04 5.31 -6.89
N PHE A 155 -19.91 5.41 -7.57
CA PHE A 155 -19.30 6.67 -7.99
C PHE A 155 -19.23 6.71 -9.51
N CYS A 156 -19.60 7.86 -10.08
CA CYS A 156 -19.64 8.03 -11.54
C CYS A 156 -18.25 8.20 -12.17
N ASP A 157 -17.29 8.74 -11.39
CA ASP A 157 -15.93 9.01 -11.84
C ASP A 157 -14.93 9.00 -10.68
N SER A 158 -13.64 9.07 -11.00
CA SER A 158 -12.56 9.06 -10.03
C SER A 158 -12.55 10.26 -9.09
N ASP A 159 -13.07 11.40 -9.52
CA ASP A 159 -13.14 12.61 -8.71
C ASP A 159 -14.24 12.49 -7.66
N SER A 160 -15.42 12.00 -8.03
CA SER A 160 -16.51 11.69 -7.10
C SER A 160 -16.13 10.61 -6.11
N PHE A 161 -15.39 9.58 -6.54
CA PHE A 161 -14.82 8.57 -5.66
C PHE A 161 -13.83 9.19 -4.65
N CYS A 162 -12.87 9.98 -5.12
CA CYS A 162 -11.91 10.66 -4.26
C CYS A 162 -12.61 11.61 -3.26
N ALA A 163 -13.63 12.33 -3.70
CA ALA A 163 -14.45 13.19 -2.84
C ALA A 163 -15.18 12.38 -1.77
N GLY A 164 -15.78 11.24 -2.14
CA GLY A 164 -16.44 10.31 -1.23
C GLY A 164 -15.50 9.75 -0.17
N VAL A 165 -14.33 9.24 -0.58
CA VAL A 165 -13.26 8.77 0.31
C VAL A 165 -12.85 9.87 1.29
N ASN A 166 -12.57 11.07 0.80
CA ASN A 166 -12.18 12.19 1.65
C ASN A 166 -13.29 12.63 2.62
N ASN A 167 -14.55 12.55 2.21
CA ASN A 167 -15.68 12.81 3.11
C ASN A 167 -15.76 11.77 4.23
N GLY A 168 -15.57 10.49 3.90
CA GLY A 168 -15.53 9.42 4.90
C GLY A 168 -14.39 9.62 5.90
N ILE A 169 -13.18 9.90 5.43
CA ILE A 169 -12.03 10.20 6.28
C ILE A 169 -12.32 11.37 7.23
N LYS A 170 -12.91 12.46 6.72
CA LYS A 170 -13.26 13.63 7.55
C LYS A 170 -14.30 13.31 8.60
N GLN A 171 -15.25 12.41 8.33
CA GLN A 171 -16.23 11.97 9.33
C GLN A 171 -15.54 11.25 10.48
N ILE A 172 -14.59 10.34 10.19
CA ILE A 172 -13.78 9.68 11.22
C ILE A 172 -12.91 10.71 11.97
N CYS A 173 -12.27 11.64 11.28
CA CYS A 173 -11.49 12.69 11.95
C CYS A 173 -12.35 13.50 12.94
N ARG A 174 -13.60 13.80 12.59
CA ARG A 174 -14.54 14.52 13.49
C ARG A 174 -14.90 13.66 14.70
N SER A 175 -15.18 12.36 14.53
CA SER A 175 -15.48 11.48 15.67
C SER A 175 -14.29 11.33 16.61
N LEU A 176 -13.06 11.47 16.09
CA LEU A 176 -11.83 11.49 16.89
C LEU A 176 -11.49 12.89 17.47
N GLY A 177 -12.34 13.90 17.26
CA GLY A 177 -12.09 15.26 17.76
C GLY A 177 -10.94 16.01 17.05
N ILE A 178 -10.54 15.55 15.85
CA ILE A 178 -9.44 16.18 15.10
C ILE A 178 -9.91 17.53 14.52
N PRO A 179 -9.23 18.65 14.81
CA PRO A 179 -9.59 19.98 14.32
C PRO A 179 -9.64 20.04 12.80
N LYS A 180 -10.52 20.88 12.24
CA LYS A 180 -10.77 21.00 10.79
C LYS A 180 -9.51 21.23 9.96
N GLU A 181 -8.57 22.00 10.49
CA GLU A 181 -7.31 22.36 9.85
C GLU A 181 -6.33 21.17 9.77
N LYS A 182 -6.47 20.20 10.68
CA LYS A 182 -5.64 19.00 10.79
C LYS A 182 -6.29 17.73 10.27
N GLN A 183 -7.52 17.82 9.73
CA GLN A 183 -8.22 16.64 9.21
C GLN A 183 -7.47 15.99 8.07
N TYR A 184 -7.45 14.67 8.11
CA TYR A 184 -6.78 13.83 7.13
C TYR A 184 -7.54 13.77 5.80
N ARG A 185 -6.82 13.34 4.77
CA ARG A 185 -7.33 13.09 3.42
C ARG A 185 -6.65 11.82 2.89
N ALA A 186 -7.15 11.27 1.80
CA ALA A 186 -6.51 10.14 1.12
C ALA A 186 -5.01 10.37 0.88
N TYR A 187 -4.64 11.58 0.48
CA TYR A 187 -3.24 11.96 0.23
C TYR A 187 -2.37 12.02 1.49
N THR A 188 -2.96 12.20 2.67
CA THR A 188 -2.27 12.11 3.97
C THR A 188 -1.64 10.74 4.16
N PHE A 189 -2.37 9.67 3.87
CA PHE A 189 -1.88 8.30 4.01
C PHE A 189 -0.75 7.98 3.00
N ARG A 190 -0.81 8.55 1.81
CA ARG A 190 0.30 8.47 0.86
C ARG A 190 1.56 9.19 1.38
N HIS A 191 1.41 10.37 1.98
CA HIS A 191 2.54 11.10 2.61
C HIS A 191 3.07 10.35 3.82
N THR A 192 2.19 9.79 4.63
CA THR A 192 2.55 8.97 5.79
C THR A 192 3.40 7.78 5.36
N TRP A 193 2.99 7.04 4.33
CA TRP A 193 3.78 5.94 3.82
C TRP A 193 5.21 6.37 3.46
N GLY A 194 5.36 7.43 2.66
CA GLY A 194 6.68 7.94 2.26
C GLY A 194 7.52 8.45 3.44
N THR A 195 6.88 9.09 4.42
CA THR A 195 7.55 9.61 5.62
C THR A 195 8.04 8.46 6.50
N VAL A 196 7.22 7.46 6.77
CA VAL A 196 7.59 6.28 7.56
C VAL A 196 8.65 5.46 6.84
N ALA A 197 8.53 5.25 5.53
CA ALA A 197 9.54 4.55 4.74
C ALA A 197 10.93 5.19 4.90
N GLN A 198 11.02 6.51 4.79
CA GLN A 198 12.29 7.22 4.89
C GLN A 198 12.79 7.35 6.34
N ASN A 199 11.94 7.81 7.25
CA ASN A 199 12.38 8.23 8.58
C ASN A 199 12.48 7.07 9.57
N ASP A 200 11.60 6.07 9.43
CA ASP A 200 11.44 4.99 10.41
C ASP A 200 11.94 3.65 9.87
N CYS A 201 11.82 3.40 8.56
CA CYS A 201 12.30 2.16 7.91
C CYS A 201 13.68 2.30 7.26
N GLY A 202 14.29 3.49 7.29
CA GLY A 202 15.65 3.74 6.80
C GLY A 202 15.80 3.69 5.28
N ALA A 203 14.71 3.87 4.53
CA ALA A 203 14.76 3.89 3.07
C ALA A 203 15.38 5.20 2.55
N THR A 204 16.15 5.10 1.49
CA THR A 204 16.64 6.26 0.75
C THR A 204 15.51 6.96 -0.01
N ILE A 205 15.73 8.22 -0.36
CA ILE A 205 14.77 8.99 -1.17
C ILE A 205 14.52 8.29 -2.52
N ASP A 206 15.55 7.67 -3.10
CA ASP A 206 15.44 6.96 -4.38
C ASP A 206 14.58 5.70 -4.26
N GLU A 207 14.72 4.91 -3.18
CA GLU A 207 13.87 3.74 -2.91
C GLU A 207 12.41 4.13 -2.66
N VAL A 208 12.18 5.18 -1.85
CA VAL A 208 10.84 5.72 -1.63
C VAL A 208 10.21 6.18 -2.93
N ALA A 209 10.95 6.91 -3.73
CA ALA A 209 10.46 7.42 -5.00
C ALA A 209 10.24 6.29 -6.03
N PHE A 210 11.06 5.24 -6.05
CA PHE A 210 10.84 4.05 -6.85
C PHE A 210 9.55 3.34 -6.46
N ALA A 211 9.37 3.04 -5.17
CA ALA A 211 8.17 2.37 -4.67
C ALA A 211 6.89 3.19 -4.89
N MET A 212 6.97 4.53 -4.82
CA MET A 212 5.85 5.44 -5.11
C MET A 212 5.67 5.75 -6.60
N ASN A 213 6.48 5.15 -7.46
CA ASN A 213 6.50 5.41 -8.91
C ASN A 213 6.64 6.90 -9.27
N HIS A 214 7.51 7.61 -8.57
CA HIS A 214 7.89 8.96 -8.94
C HIS A 214 8.95 8.93 -10.06
N SER A 215 8.93 9.94 -10.96
CA SER A 215 9.97 10.07 -11.97
C SER A 215 11.30 10.47 -11.33
N HIS A 216 12.36 9.75 -11.64
CA HIS A 216 13.73 10.09 -11.26
C HIS A 216 14.49 10.59 -12.47
N GLY A 217 15.40 11.55 -12.29
CA GLY A 217 16.19 12.15 -13.36
C GLY A 217 17.20 11.24 -14.08
N ARG A 218 17.22 9.93 -13.79
CA ARG A 218 18.14 8.94 -14.39
C ARG A 218 17.45 8.03 -15.42
N THR A 219 16.70 8.61 -16.33
CA THR A 219 15.89 7.89 -17.34
C THR A 219 16.73 7.00 -18.25
N ILE A 220 17.94 7.42 -18.59
CA ILE A 220 18.84 6.69 -19.52
C ILE A 220 19.30 5.37 -18.91
N THR A 221 19.75 5.36 -17.66
CA THR A 221 20.24 4.14 -16.98
C THR A 221 19.16 3.09 -16.80
N ARG A 222 17.91 3.50 -16.59
CA ARG A 222 16.76 2.59 -16.43
C ARG A 222 16.45 1.78 -17.70
N GLY A 223 16.73 2.30 -18.88
CA GLY A 223 16.52 1.60 -20.14
C GLY A 223 17.41 0.35 -20.33
N TYR A 224 18.51 0.24 -19.56
CA TYR A 224 19.43 -0.89 -19.60
C TYR A 224 19.16 -1.96 -18.52
N ILE A 225 18.29 -1.69 -17.56
CA ILE A 225 18.08 -2.58 -16.40
C ILE A 225 16.66 -3.16 -16.50
N LYS A 226 16.56 -4.48 -16.44
CA LYS A 226 15.25 -5.14 -16.25
C LYS A 226 14.67 -4.68 -14.91
N LEU A 227 13.48 -4.08 -14.96
CA LEU A 227 12.80 -3.61 -13.74
C LEU A 227 12.47 -4.80 -12.83
N ASP A 228 12.97 -4.74 -11.61
CA ASP A 228 12.62 -5.63 -10.51
C ASP A 228 11.93 -4.79 -9.42
N PHE A 229 10.68 -5.11 -9.13
CA PHE A 229 9.88 -4.40 -8.12
C PHE A 229 9.99 -5.04 -6.72
N SER A 230 10.71 -6.15 -6.58
CA SER A 230 10.85 -6.83 -5.27
C SER A 230 11.42 -5.92 -4.16
N PRO A 231 12.38 -5.00 -4.41
CA PRO A 231 12.80 -4.05 -3.38
C PRO A 231 11.68 -3.12 -2.91
N ALA A 232 10.78 -2.71 -3.81
CA ALA A 232 9.63 -1.89 -3.45
C ALA A 232 8.61 -2.68 -2.61
N TRP A 233 8.43 -3.97 -2.90
CA TRP A 233 7.57 -4.85 -2.11
C TRP A 233 8.10 -5.06 -0.69
N GLU A 234 9.39 -5.33 -0.56
CA GLU A 234 10.05 -5.50 0.74
C GLU A 234 10.01 -4.21 1.57
N LEU A 235 10.23 -3.06 0.95
CA LEU A 235 10.08 -1.77 1.62
C LEU A 235 8.63 -1.55 2.08
N ASN A 236 7.65 -1.87 1.21
CA ASN A 236 6.23 -1.75 1.57
C ASN A 236 5.86 -2.66 2.75
N ALA A 237 6.33 -3.90 2.77
CA ALA A 237 6.12 -4.81 3.88
C ALA A 237 6.72 -4.27 5.19
N LYS A 238 7.95 -3.69 5.16
CA LYS A 238 8.57 -3.05 6.33
C LYS A 238 7.73 -1.88 6.87
N VAL A 239 7.21 -1.04 5.98
CA VAL A 239 6.37 0.10 6.38
C VAL A 239 5.06 -0.38 7.02
N ILE A 240 4.44 -1.40 6.45
CA ILE A 240 3.22 -2.01 7.00
C ILE A 240 3.50 -2.58 8.40
N ASP A 241 4.58 -3.35 8.54
CA ASP A 241 5.00 -3.91 9.83
C ASP A 241 5.22 -2.81 10.86
N PHE A 242 5.92 -1.75 10.48
CA PHE A 242 6.21 -0.65 11.39
C PHE A 242 4.93 0.06 11.85
N ILE A 243 4.00 0.33 10.94
CA ILE A 243 2.77 1.07 11.27
C ILE A 243 1.81 0.23 12.09
N PHE A 244 1.58 -1.02 11.72
CA PHE A 244 0.49 -1.82 12.30
C PHE A 244 0.93 -2.73 13.43
N PHE A 245 2.22 -3.11 13.48
CA PHE A 245 2.67 -4.23 14.30
C PHE A 245 3.84 -3.93 15.23
N SER A 246 4.60 -2.86 14.97
CA SER A 246 5.62 -2.42 15.92
C SER A 246 4.97 -1.78 17.14
N THR A 247 5.08 -2.43 18.28
CA THR A 247 4.83 -1.76 19.56
C THR A 247 5.93 -0.72 19.79
N ALA A 248 5.53 0.49 20.14
CA ALA A 248 6.41 1.63 20.36
C ALA A 248 7.42 1.33 21.51
N LYS A 249 8.53 0.69 21.19
CA LYS A 249 9.72 0.62 22.04
C LYS A 249 10.97 0.82 21.18
N SER A 250 11.47 2.06 21.27
CA SER A 250 12.86 2.50 21.16
C SER A 250 13.68 2.18 19.91
N LYS A 251 14.28 3.23 19.37
CA LYS A 251 15.40 3.27 18.41
C LYS A 251 16.67 2.47 18.82
N GLN A 252 16.61 1.66 19.86
CA GLN A 252 17.75 0.88 20.41
C GLN A 252 17.65 -0.64 20.22
N GLY A 253 16.65 -1.18 19.52
CA GLY A 253 16.35 -2.62 19.47
C GLY A 253 16.62 -3.33 18.15
N LEU A 254 17.31 -2.72 17.16
CA LEU A 254 17.45 -3.31 15.81
C LEU A 254 18.14 -4.70 15.74
N ALA A 255 18.82 -5.13 16.76
CA ALA A 255 19.52 -6.44 16.78
C ALA A 255 18.71 -7.58 17.46
N ARG A 256 17.75 -7.27 18.33
CA ARG A 256 16.86 -8.27 18.96
C ARG A 256 15.63 -8.62 18.10
N ASP A 257 15.29 -7.76 17.14
CA ASP A 257 14.05 -7.84 16.35
C ASP A 257 14.02 -8.96 15.30
N VAL A 258 15.12 -9.64 15.01
CA VAL A 258 15.13 -10.68 13.96
C VAL A 258 14.44 -11.95 14.44
N GLU A 259 14.50 -12.26 15.74
CA GLU A 259 13.87 -13.45 16.31
C GLU A 259 12.39 -13.23 16.67
N GLU A 260 12.03 -12.04 17.20
CA GLU A 260 10.62 -11.66 17.43
C GLU A 260 9.82 -11.43 16.13
N ARG A 261 10.49 -11.04 15.03
CA ARG A 261 9.85 -10.88 13.70
C ARG A 261 9.31 -12.18 13.12
N LYS A 262 9.88 -13.31 13.48
CA LYS A 262 9.36 -14.62 13.06
C LYS A 262 7.98 -14.88 13.64
N ASP A 263 7.74 -14.50 14.88
CA ASP A 263 6.44 -14.68 15.56
C ASP A 263 5.36 -13.70 15.07
N THR A 264 5.74 -12.45 14.75
CA THR A 264 4.79 -11.40 14.35
C THR A 264 4.18 -11.66 12.97
N MET A 265 4.93 -12.32 12.08
CA MET A 265 4.48 -12.63 10.71
C MET A 265 3.22 -13.52 10.69
N PHE A 266 3.00 -14.32 11.74
CA PHE A 266 1.89 -15.26 11.83
C PHE A 266 0.73 -14.77 12.71
N ARG A 267 0.92 -13.72 13.53
CA ARG A 267 -0.10 -13.21 14.45
C ARG A 267 -1.23 -12.39 13.80
N ILE A 268 -1.12 -12.04 12.51
CA ILE A 268 -1.85 -10.87 11.99
C ILE A 268 -2.69 -11.13 10.77
N ALA A 269 -2.53 -12.25 10.12
CA ALA A 269 -3.34 -12.55 8.94
C ALA A 269 -4.27 -13.72 9.16
N PRO A 270 -5.56 -13.50 8.94
CA PRO A 270 -6.54 -14.56 9.13
C PRO A 270 -6.55 -15.55 7.97
N LYS A 271 -5.58 -15.90 7.26
CA LYS A 271 -5.56 -17.01 6.27
C LYS A 271 -4.28 -16.98 5.41
N TYR A 272 -3.20 -17.56 5.92
CA TYR A 272 -2.09 -17.94 5.06
C TYR A 272 -2.22 -19.39 4.63
N MET A 273 -1.79 -19.72 3.41
CA MET A 273 -1.47 -21.08 3.07
C MET A 273 -0.16 -21.44 3.76
N ILE A 274 -0.23 -22.30 4.77
CA ILE A 274 0.92 -22.72 5.59
C ILE A 274 1.19 -24.19 5.30
N TYR A 275 2.45 -24.49 5.09
CA TYR A 275 2.97 -25.85 5.09
C TYR A 275 3.85 -26.01 6.31
N ALA A 276 3.47 -26.90 7.20
CA ALA A 276 4.17 -27.09 8.47
C ALA A 276 4.49 -28.57 8.72
N ARG A 277 5.68 -28.81 9.25
CA ARG A 277 6.17 -30.15 9.61
C ARG A 277 6.74 -30.16 11.01
N ALA A 278 6.45 -31.25 11.74
CA ALA A 278 7.10 -31.56 13.00
C ALA A 278 8.21 -32.59 12.79
N TYR A 279 9.37 -32.31 13.35
CA TYR A 279 10.55 -33.17 13.25
C TYR A 279 10.99 -33.62 14.65
N PHE A 280 11.33 -34.90 14.77
CA PHE A 280 11.99 -35.46 15.92
C PHE A 280 13.21 -36.28 15.46
N ARG A 281 14.39 -35.96 15.98
CA ARG A 281 15.65 -36.58 15.58
C ARG A 281 15.91 -36.59 14.07
N GLY A 282 15.41 -35.57 13.36
CA GLY A 282 15.60 -35.43 11.91
C GLY A 282 14.53 -36.10 11.04
N GLU A 283 13.62 -36.89 11.61
CA GLU A 283 12.53 -37.53 10.92
C GLU A 283 11.25 -36.68 10.98
N VAL A 284 10.48 -36.66 9.89
CA VAL A 284 9.17 -35.97 9.82
C VAL A 284 8.14 -36.86 10.49
N LEU A 285 7.51 -36.38 11.55
CA LEU A 285 6.50 -37.11 12.29
C LEU A 285 5.08 -36.69 12.00
N ALA A 286 4.87 -35.43 11.66
CA ALA A 286 3.56 -34.89 11.33
C ALA A 286 3.69 -33.76 10.30
N GLU A 287 2.65 -33.62 9.50
CA GLU A 287 2.57 -32.61 8.44
C GLU A 287 1.17 -32.01 8.42
N VAL A 288 1.08 -30.70 8.20
CA VAL A 288 -0.16 -29.95 8.02
C VAL A 288 0.03 -28.97 6.88
N SER A 289 -0.85 -29.03 5.90
CA SER A 289 -1.01 -28.00 4.87
C SER A 289 -2.44 -27.49 4.95
N ASP A 290 -2.65 -26.24 5.30
CA ASP A 290 -3.98 -25.67 5.45
C ASP A 290 -3.99 -24.16 5.24
N ILE A 291 -5.18 -23.64 4.91
CA ILE A 291 -5.44 -22.21 4.78
C ILE A 291 -6.20 -21.80 6.04
N GLY A 292 -5.72 -20.78 6.77
CA GLY A 292 -6.57 -20.15 7.78
C GLY A 292 -6.11 -20.20 9.23
N PHE A 293 -4.81 -20.30 9.47
CA PHE A 293 -4.29 -20.16 10.83
C PHE A 293 -4.19 -18.70 11.26
N SER A 294 -4.64 -18.40 12.47
CA SER A 294 -4.61 -17.05 13.06
C SER A 294 -3.31 -16.76 13.81
N ASN A 295 -2.60 -17.78 14.25
CA ASN A 295 -1.32 -17.66 14.96
C ASN A 295 -0.49 -18.95 14.89
N ILE A 296 0.77 -18.86 15.26
CA ILE A 296 1.72 -19.98 15.27
C ILE A 296 1.33 -21.06 16.27
N ASP A 297 0.83 -20.68 17.43
CA ASP A 297 0.53 -21.65 18.48
C ASP A 297 -0.61 -22.58 18.05
N GLU A 298 -1.55 -22.08 17.23
CA GLU A 298 -2.59 -22.90 16.61
C GLU A 298 -2.02 -23.93 15.63
N VAL A 299 -1.02 -23.55 14.81
CA VAL A 299 -0.33 -24.46 13.89
C VAL A 299 0.43 -25.52 14.66
N ILE A 300 1.17 -25.12 15.69
CA ILE A 300 1.93 -26.04 16.56
C ILE A 300 1.00 -26.98 17.29
N ALA A 301 -0.12 -26.51 17.84
CA ALA A 301 -1.12 -27.34 18.50
C ALA A 301 -1.72 -28.40 17.55
N ARG A 302 -2.05 -28.03 16.32
CA ARG A 302 -2.55 -28.98 15.31
C ARG A 302 -1.51 -30.03 14.88
N LEU A 303 -0.23 -29.63 14.77
CA LEU A 303 0.86 -30.58 14.53
C LEU A 303 1.08 -31.49 15.73
N ALA A 304 1.06 -30.92 16.92
CA ALA A 304 1.23 -31.66 18.19
C ALA A 304 0.15 -32.73 18.37
N ALA A 305 -1.10 -32.42 18.00
CA ALA A 305 -2.23 -33.37 18.04
C ALA A 305 -2.06 -34.56 17.06
N LYS A 306 -1.18 -34.44 16.08
CA LYS A 306 -0.88 -35.53 15.12
C LYS A 306 0.40 -36.28 15.45
N LEU A 307 1.12 -35.90 16.50
CA LEU A 307 2.36 -36.58 16.89
C LEU A 307 2.04 -37.93 17.51
N PRO A 308 2.83 -38.96 17.21
CA PRO A 308 2.66 -40.27 17.80
C PRO A 308 2.99 -40.26 19.29
N ASP A 309 2.28 -41.06 20.10
CA ASP A 309 2.47 -41.20 21.52
C ASP A 309 3.85 -41.77 21.90
N THR A 310 4.56 -42.36 20.92
CA THR A 310 5.87 -42.97 21.10
C THR A 310 6.99 -41.97 21.37
N ILE A 311 6.75 -40.64 21.21
CA ILE A 311 7.74 -39.64 21.56
C ILE A 311 7.81 -39.53 23.10
N PRO A 312 9.01 -39.72 23.74
CA PRO A 312 9.14 -39.60 25.17
C PRO A 312 8.82 -38.19 25.66
N ASP A 313 8.25 -38.07 26.87
CA ASP A 313 8.08 -36.80 27.52
C ASP A 313 9.42 -36.09 27.76
N ARG A 314 9.41 -34.75 27.77
CA ARG A 314 10.57 -33.88 27.89
C ARG A 314 11.56 -33.91 26.71
N CYS A 315 11.20 -34.51 25.57
CA CYS A 315 12.00 -34.40 24.36
C CYS A 315 11.63 -33.15 23.57
N ALA A 316 12.63 -32.53 22.95
CA ALA A 316 12.45 -31.41 22.05
C ALA A 316 11.92 -31.87 20.68
N VAL A 317 10.88 -31.24 20.21
CA VAL A 317 10.33 -31.41 18.86
C VAL A 317 10.51 -30.11 18.10
N GLN A 318 11.05 -30.20 16.89
CA GLN A 318 11.26 -29.06 16.03
C GLN A 318 10.09 -28.92 15.04
N PHE A 319 9.46 -27.75 15.03
CA PHE A 319 8.38 -27.40 14.12
C PHE A 319 8.92 -26.46 13.04
N ARG A 320 8.88 -26.85 11.79
CA ARG A 320 9.21 -25.99 10.65
C ARG A 320 7.93 -25.55 9.99
N ILE A 321 7.70 -24.25 9.94
CA ILE A 321 6.48 -23.65 9.41
C ILE A 321 6.86 -22.75 8.24
N LYS A 322 6.43 -23.14 7.05
CA LYS A 322 6.66 -22.40 5.81
C LYS A 322 5.38 -21.70 5.39
N ASN A 323 5.46 -20.40 5.20
CA ASN A 323 4.40 -19.66 4.54
C ASN A 323 4.60 -19.82 3.02
N VAL A 324 3.62 -20.46 2.36
CA VAL A 324 3.71 -20.79 0.92
C VAL A 324 3.64 -19.52 0.06
N ASP A 325 2.89 -18.52 0.51
CA ASP A 325 2.70 -17.28 -0.26
C ASP A 325 3.95 -16.38 -0.27
N THR A 326 4.72 -16.41 0.83
CA THR A 326 5.92 -15.57 0.98
C THR A 326 7.22 -16.35 0.87
N ASP A 327 7.17 -17.67 0.72
CA ASP A 327 8.31 -18.61 0.74
C ASP A 327 9.21 -18.50 1.99
N ARG A 328 8.71 -17.89 3.06
CA ARG A 328 9.44 -17.74 4.32
C ARG A 328 9.21 -18.93 5.22
N GLU A 329 10.30 -19.42 5.81
CA GLU A 329 10.30 -20.53 6.77
C GLU A 329 10.70 -20.02 8.16
N ALA A 330 9.98 -20.49 9.19
CA ALA A 330 10.33 -20.29 10.59
C ALA A 330 10.45 -21.64 11.28
N VAL A 331 11.40 -21.73 12.20
CA VAL A 331 11.70 -22.97 12.96
C VAL A 331 11.47 -22.69 14.43
N TYR A 332 10.64 -23.52 15.06
CA TYR A 332 10.31 -23.46 16.49
C TYR A 332 10.70 -24.77 17.15
N GLU A 333 11.18 -24.67 18.37
CA GLU A 333 11.46 -25.84 19.20
C GLU A 333 10.56 -25.82 20.44
N ARG A 334 9.85 -26.90 20.70
CA ARG A 334 8.97 -27.06 21.86
C ARG A 334 9.27 -28.41 22.52
N THR A 335 9.15 -28.45 23.82
CA THR A 335 9.37 -29.66 24.60
C THR A 335 8.05 -30.33 24.92
N LYS A 336 7.88 -31.62 24.57
CA LYS A 336 6.67 -32.37 24.89
C LYS A 336 6.43 -32.36 26.39
N GLY A 337 5.22 -31.98 26.83
CA GLY A 337 4.83 -31.88 28.25
C GLY A 337 5.06 -30.52 28.92
N LYS A 338 5.61 -29.51 28.19
CA LYS A 338 5.74 -28.12 28.66
C LYS A 338 5.32 -27.10 27.60
N GLY A 339 4.11 -27.22 27.08
CA GLY A 339 3.57 -26.23 26.13
C GLY A 339 3.30 -26.77 24.72
N PHE A 340 2.84 -27.99 24.65
CA PHE A 340 2.01 -28.42 23.54
C PHE A 340 0.55 -28.10 23.84
#